data_d2c96685d68f072e26e65865ebe4accb
#
_entry.id   d2c96685d68f072e26e65865ebe4accb
#
_cell.length_a   1.000
_cell.length_b   1.000
_cell.length_c   1.000
_cell.angle_alpha   90.00
_cell.angle_beta   90.00
_cell.angle_gamma   90.00
#
_symmetry.space_group_name_H-M   'P 1'
#
loop_
_entity.id
_entity.type
_entity.pdbx_description
1 polymer ?
#
loop_
_entity_poly.entity_id
_entity_poly.type
_entity_poly.pdbx_seq_one_letter_code
_entity_poly.pdbx_strand_id
1 'polypeptide(L)'
;MDEVHFQQYGSRCRMWVPPETKDPVLLHYPTRRSVGYFGAVRLRDGKFFFRRETDKFNAVTCWKFLQHLQAASTRTQRRVVVITDNAKYHHARLHREWREGHADRFALDYLPAYSPELNPIERVWKLTRRRCLHNRYFAHLDDVIHAVESEFAAWIKPNNTLRRLCAIT
;
A
#
# COMPACT_ATOMS: atom_id res chain seq x y z
N MET A 1 6.88 4.19 -1.19
CA MET A 1 5.57 4.62 -0.68
C MET A 1 4.63 4.79 -1.85
N ASP A 2 3.34 4.51 -1.63
CA ASP A 2 2.33 4.61 -2.68
C ASP A 2 0.93 4.52 -2.06
N GLU A 3 -0.13 4.76 -2.83
CA GLU A 3 -1.51 4.56 -2.43
C GLU A 3 -2.22 3.51 -3.28
N VAL A 4 -3.24 2.91 -2.70
CA VAL A 4 -4.03 1.86 -3.35
C VAL A 4 -5.49 1.93 -2.94
N HIS A 5 -6.38 1.60 -3.86
CA HIS A 5 -7.77 1.29 -3.59
C HIS A 5 -8.03 -0.22 -3.72
N PHE A 6 -8.69 -0.79 -2.72
CA PHE A 6 -9.24 -2.14 -2.78
C PHE A 6 -10.75 -2.07 -2.89
N GLN A 7 -11.28 -2.68 -3.92
CA GLN A 7 -12.70 -2.60 -4.27
C GLN A 7 -13.47 -3.79 -3.69
N GLN A 8 -14.71 -3.55 -3.26
CA GLN A 8 -15.55 -4.58 -2.65
C GLN A 8 -15.87 -5.72 -3.63
N TYR A 9 -16.01 -5.44 -4.90
CA TYR A 9 -16.26 -6.51 -5.89
C TYR A 9 -15.07 -7.46 -6.10
N GLY A 10 -13.95 -7.23 -5.38
CA GLY A 10 -12.75 -8.05 -5.48
C GLY A 10 -12.05 -7.93 -6.83
N SER A 11 -11.28 -8.93 -7.17
CA SER A 11 -10.62 -9.03 -8.48
C SER A 11 -10.70 -10.46 -9.01
N ARG A 12 -10.87 -10.60 -10.33
CA ARG A 12 -10.90 -11.89 -10.99
C ARG A 12 -9.51 -12.25 -11.49
N CYS A 13 -9.12 -13.51 -11.29
CA CYS A 13 -7.91 -14.04 -11.90
C CYS A 13 -8.15 -15.49 -12.36
N ARG A 14 -7.32 -15.95 -13.27
CA ARG A 14 -7.30 -17.36 -13.66
C ARG A 14 -6.96 -18.22 -12.45
N MET A 15 -7.65 -19.34 -12.29
CA MET A 15 -7.43 -20.29 -11.21
C MET A 15 -7.46 -21.71 -11.76
N TRP A 16 -6.73 -22.59 -11.12
CA TRP A 16 -6.86 -24.02 -11.35
C TRP A 16 -8.11 -24.53 -10.65
N VAL A 17 -8.91 -25.30 -11.35
CA VAL A 17 -10.09 -25.95 -10.80
C VAL A 17 -9.99 -27.46 -11.07
N PRO A 18 -10.60 -28.32 -10.26
CA PRO A 18 -10.67 -29.74 -10.53
C PRO A 18 -11.33 -30.00 -11.90
N PRO A 19 -10.94 -31.06 -12.62
CA PRO A 19 -11.49 -31.36 -13.93
C PRO A 19 -13.02 -31.49 -13.97
N GLU A 20 -13.61 -31.84 -12.83
CA GLU A 20 -15.07 -32.01 -12.68
C GLU A 20 -15.80 -30.65 -12.67
N THR A 21 -15.10 -29.57 -12.35
CA THR A 21 -15.64 -28.21 -12.29
C THR A 21 -15.40 -27.49 -13.60
N LYS A 22 -16.31 -27.67 -14.57
CA LYS A 22 -16.14 -27.05 -15.91
C LYS A 22 -16.26 -25.54 -15.90
N ASP A 23 -17.24 -24.98 -15.17
CA ASP A 23 -17.55 -23.56 -15.13
C ASP A 23 -17.73 -23.09 -13.66
N PRO A 24 -16.66 -22.71 -12.97
CA PRO A 24 -16.79 -22.21 -11.60
C PRO A 24 -17.56 -20.90 -11.55
N VAL A 25 -18.65 -20.88 -10.77
CA VAL A 25 -19.43 -19.67 -10.54
C VAL A 25 -18.75 -18.83 -9.46
N LEU A 26 -18.31 -17.63 -9.83
CA LEU A 26 -17.81 -16.64 -8.90
C LEU A 26 -18.92 -15.64 -8.58
N LEU A 27 -19.37 -15.61 -7.34
CA LEU A 27 -20.29 -14.59 -6.86
C LEU A 27 -19.64 -13.22 -7.02
N HIS A 28 -20.46 -12.24 -7.41
CA HIS A 28 -20.01 -10.88 -7.66
C HIS A 28 -21.02 -9.90 -7.07
N TYR A 29 -20.55 -8.89 -6.36
CA TYR A 29 -21.37 -7.78 -5.90
C TYR A 29 -21.09 -6.54 -6.75
N PRO A 30 -22.03 -6.08 -7.58
CA PRO A 30 -21.83 -4.98 -8.52
C PRO A 30 -21.83 -3.62 -7.82
N THR A 31 -20.77 -3.32 -7.09
CA THR A 31 -20.59 -2.06 -6.37
C THR A 31 -19.27 -1.38 -6.73
N ARG A 32 -19.25 -0.06 -6.67
CA ARG A 32 -18.02 0.74 -6.82
C ARG A 32 -17.38 1.13 -5.48
N ARG A 33 -17.91 0.61 -4.37
CA ARG A 33 -17.36 0.90 -3.04
C ARG A 33 -15.92 0.38 -2.96
N SER A 34 -15.05 1.19 -2.39
CA SER A 34 -13.64 0.86 -2.19
C SER A 34 -13.11 1.47 -0.91
N VAL A 35 -12.05 0.90 -0.39
CA VAL A 35 -11.27 1.45 0.72
C VAL A 35 -9.89 1.84 0.22
N GLY A 36 -9.41 3.01 0.65
CA GLY A 36 -8.10 3.54 0.30
C GLY A 36 -7.05 3.28 1.39
N TYR A 37 -5.82 3.05 0.98
CA TYR A 37 -4.68 2.94 1.89
C TYR A 37 -3.48 3.67 1.34
N PHE A 38 -2.79 4.43 2.20
CA PHE A 38 -1.38 4.71 2.01
C PHE A 38 -0.56 3.54 2.55
N GLY A 39 0.53 3.21 1.87
CA GLY A 39 1.46 2.21 2.32
C GLY A 39 2.91 2.58 2.06
N ALA A 40 3.81 2.02 2.87
CA ALA A 40 5.24 2.09 2.67
C ALA A 40 5.89 0.80 3.16
N VAL A 41 6.82 0.28 2.38
CA VAL A 41 7.64 -0.88 2.74
C VAL A 41 9.07 -0.44 3.03
N ARG A 42 9.61 -0.84 4.17
CA ARG A 42 11.00 -0.58 4.51
C ARG A 42 11.89 -1.65 3.86
N LEU A 43 12.68 -1.25 2.87
CA LEU A 43 13.44 -2.19 2.04
C LEU A 43 14.44 -3.02 2.83
N ARG A 44 15.03 -2.47 3.91
CA ARG A 44 16.03 -3.15 4.74
C ARG A 44 15.54 -4.48 5.33
N ASP A 45 14.30 -4.53 5.79
CA ASP A 45 13.77 -5.65 6.58
C ASP A 45 12.32 -6.03 6.24
N GLY A 46 11.72 -5.40 5.24
CA GLY A 46 10.36 -5.71 4.80
C GLY A 46 9.26 -5.27 5.75
N LYS A 47 9.57 -4.44 6.77
CA LYS A 47 8.52 -3.88 7.64
C LYS A 47 7.58 -3.02 6.82
N PHE A 48 6.28 -3.25 7.00
CA PHE A 48 5.23 -2.53 6.31
C PHE A 48 4.58 -1.49 7.23
N PHE A 49 4.30 -0.34 6.66
CA PHE A 49 3.56 0.75 7.29
C PHE A 49 2.35 1.05 6.43
N PHE A 50 1.20 1.20 7.03
CA PHE A 50 -0.01 1.54 6.31
C PHE A 50 -0.90 2.48 7.12
N ARG A 51 -1.76 3.19 6.40
CA ARG A 51 -2.81 4.00 6.97
C ARG A 51 -4.03 3.92 6.08
N ARG A 52 -5.17 3.55 6.66
CA ARG A 52 -6.46 3.60 5.98
C ARG A 52 -6.92 5.03 5.84
N GLU A 53 -7.46 5.35 4.68
CA GLU A 53 -8.11 6.63 4.39
C GLU A 53 -9.57 6.39 4.04
N THR A 54 -10.45 7.12 4.70
CA THR A 54 -11.89 7.16 4.40
C THR A 54 -12.22 8.22 3.35
N ASP A 55 -11.36 9.21 3.24
CA ASP A 55 -11.46 10.33 2.31
C ASP A 55 -10.59 10.12 1.06
N LYS A 56 -10.67 11.08 0.14
CA LYS A 56 -9.81 11.09 -1.06
C LYS A 56 -8.34 11.29 -0.68
N PHE A 57 -7.45 10.65 -1.42
CA PHE A 57 -6.02 10.95 -1.35
C PHE A 57 -5.77 12.40 -1.77
N ASN A 58 -5.11 13.15 -0.90
CA ASN A 58 -4.78 14.56 -1.10
C ASN A 58 -3.55 14.96 -0.28
N ALA A 59 -3.14 16.22 -0.37
CA ALA A 59 -1.97 16.74 0.33
C ALA A 59 -2.05 16.58 1.87
N VAL A 60 -3.23 16.72 2.45
CA VAL A 60 -3.43 16.60 3.91
C VAL A 60 -3.29 15.15 4.36
N THR A 61 -3.96 14.22 3.67
CA THR A 61 -3.89 12.79 4.00
C THR A 61 -2.50 12.24 3.76
N CYS A 62 -1.83 12.67 2.68
CA CYS A 62 -0.43 12.35 2.41
C CYS A 62 0.49 12.86 3.54
N TRP A 63 0.37 14.14 3.93
CA TRP A 63 1.16 14.72 5.02
C TRP A 63 1.03 13.95 6.33
N LYS A 64 -0.19 13.61 6.73
CA LYS A 64 -0.42 12.79 7.93
C LYS A 64 0.29 11.43 7.84
N PHE A 65 0.36 10.83 6.65
CA PHE A 65 1.10 9.57 6.48
C PHE A 65 2.61 9.77 6.53
N LEU A 66 3.15 10.87 5.96
CA LEU A 66 4.57 11.21 6.07
C LEU A 66 4.99 11.44 7.54
N GLN A 67 4.16 12.13 8.32
CA GLN A 67 4.38 12.27 9.76
C GLN A 67 4.39 10.92 10.49
N HIS A 68 3.50 10.00 10.13
CA HIS A 68 3.48 8.64 10.67
C HIS A 68 4.79 7.90 10.35
N LEU A 69 5.30 8.01 9.13
CA LEU A 69 6.57 7.39 8.74
C LEU A 69 7.76 8.01 9.49
N GLN A 70 7.79 9.33 9.62
CA GLN A 70 8.84 10.05 10.33
C GLN A 70 8.85 9.66 11.81
N ALA A 71 7.71 9.62 12.49
CA ALA A 71 7.60 9.22 13.90
C ALA A 71 8.05 7.77 14.13
N ALA A 72 7.75 6.86 13.21
CA ALA A 72 8.19 5.48 13.28
C ALA A 72 9.72 5.33 13.10
N SER A 73 10.38 6.32 12.49
CA SER A 73 11.83 6.35 12.27
C SER A 73 12.62 6.97 13.41
N THR A 74 12.05 7.89 14.17
CA THR A 74 12.70 8.61 15.27
C THR A 74 13.27 7.67 16.34
N ARG A 75 12.61 6.53 16.55
CA ARG A 75 13.08 5.48 17.48
C ARG A 75 14.43 4.88 17.09
N THR A 76 14.87 5.01 15.84
CA THR A 76 16.11 4.38 15.35
C THR A 76 17.26 5.36 15.16
N GLN A 77 17.05 6.67 15.37
CA GLN A 77 17.99 7.77 15.11
C GLN A 77 18.59 7.78 13.69
N ARG A 78 17.94 7.10 12.73
CA ARG A 78 18.39 7.02 11.35
C ARG A 78 17.57 7.94 10.46
N ARG A 79 18.22 8.58 9.52
CA ARG A 79 17.54 9.32 8.46
C ARG A 79 16.66 8.38 7.65
N VAL A 80 15.42 8.79 7.41
CA VAL A 80 14.46 8.08 6.56
C VAL A 80 14.37 8.80 5.23
N VAL A 81 14.59 8.07 4.15
CA VAL A 81 14.32 8.53 2.80
C VAL A 81 13.09 7.78 2.31
N VAL A 82 12.03 8.51 2.01
CA VAL A 82 10.79 7.96 1.44
C VAL A 82 10.83 8.17 -0.05
N ILE A 83 10.80 7.07 -0.81
CA ILE A 83 10.71 7.09 -2.27
C ILE A 83 9.23 6.94 -2.65
N THR A 84 8.72 7.83 -3.50
CA THR A 84 7.33 7.85 -3.96
C THR A 84 7.24 8.21 -5.44
N ASP A 85 6.07 8.10 -6.04
CA ASP A 85 5.81 8.59 -7.39
C ASP A 85 5.70 10.12 -7.44
N ASN A 86 5.42 10.66 -8.62
CA ASN A 86 5.32 12.09 -8.89
C ASN A 86 3.88 12.62 -8.79
N ALA A 87 2.99 12.03 -7.98
CA ALA A 87 1.64 12.58 -7.81
C ALA A 87 1.69 14.03 -7.30
N LYS A 88 0.83 14.89 -7.84
CA LYS A 88 0.84 16.34 -7.57
C LYS A 88 0.81 16.69 -6.09
N TYR A 89 0.09 15.96 -5.28
CA TYR A 89 -0.02 16.22 -3.84
C TYR A 89 1.24 15.82 -3.05
N HIS A 90 2.15 15.00 -3.61
CA HIS A 90 3.47 14.75 -3.02
C HIS A 90 4.39 15.97 -3.09
N HIS A 91 4.13 16.90 -4.02
CA HIS A 91 4.85 18.17 -4.16
C HIS A 91 4.17 19.36 -3.48
N ALA A 92 3.09 19.12 -2.73
CA ALA A 92 2.29 20.20 -2.14
C ALA A 92 3.11 21.08 -1.18
N ARG A 93 2.85 22.39 -1.24
CA ARG A 93 3.46 23.37 -0.32
C ARG A 93 3.13 23.08 1.14
N LEU A 94 1.93 22.54 1.40
CA LEU A 94 1.41 22.24 2.74
C LEU A 94 2.41 21.52 3.66
N HIS A 95 3.19 20.59 3.13
CA HIS A 95 4.16 19.82 3.91
C HIS A 95 5.63 20.19 3.61
N ARG A 96 5.86 21.26 2.85
CA ARG A 96 7.21 21.68 2.45
C ARG A 96 8.01 22.16 3.64
N GLU A 97 7.49 23.14 4.37
CA GLU A 97 8.13 23.71 5.56
C GLU A 97 8.42 22.63 6.61
N TRP A 98 7.46 21.73 6.82
CA TRP A 98 7.65 20.60 7.73
C TRP A 98 8.80 19.70 7.26
N ARG A 99 8.92 19.39 5.97
CA ARG A 99 10.05 18.60 5.43
C ARG A 99 11.39 19.31 5.59
N GLU A 100 11.41 20.61 5.31
CA GLU A 100 12.60 21.44 5.47
C GLU A 100 13.07 21.47 6.93
N GLY A 101 12.17 21.61 7.87
CA GLY A 101 12.46 21.56 9.32
C GLY A 101 12.90 20.18 9.83
N HIS A 102 12.74 19.12 9.03
CA HIS A 102 13.14 17.74 9.40
C HIS A 102 14.17 17.15 8.42
N ALA A 103 14.83 17.97 7.61
CA ALA A 103 15.70 17.53 6.51
C ALA A 103 16.92 16.72 6.97
N ASP A 104 17.37 16.91 8.20
CA ASP A 104 18.43 16.11 8.83
C ASP A 104 18.04 14.63 9.02
N ARG A 105 16.76 14.36 9.23
CA ARG A 105 16.24 13.03 9.59
C ARG A 105 15.25 12.46 8.59
N PHE A 106 14.68 13.28 7.70
CA PHE A 106 13.64 12.88 6.76
C PHE A 106 13.87 13.51 5.38
N ALA A 107 13.76 12.70 4.34
CA ALA A 107 13.78 13.16 2.96
C ALA A 107 12.68 12.47 2.16
N LEU A 108 12.22 13.14 1.11
CA LEU A 108 11.27 12.61 0.13
C LEU A 108 11.95 12.66 -1.25
N ASP A 109 12.13 11.50 -1.86
CA ASP A 109 12.66 11.33 -3.20
C ASP A 109 11.57 10.83 -4.16
N TYR A 110 11.71 11.15 -5.43
CA TYR A 110 10.70 10.89 -6.43
C TYR A 110 11.21 9.93 -7.50
N LEU A 111 10.38 8.96 -7.83
CA LEU A 111 10.61 8.10 -8.99
C LEU A 111 10.46 8.90 -10.30
N PRO A 112 11.09 8.45 -11.39
CA PRO A 112 10.80 9.01 -12.71
C PRO A 112 9.30 8.95 -13.01
N ALA A 113 8.81 9.91 -13.78
CA ALA A 113 7.41 9.92 -14.19
C ALA A 113 7.07 8.65 -15.00
N TYR A 114 5.85 8.14 -14.79
CA TYR A 114 5.33 6.95 -15.50
C TYR A 114 6.17 5.68 -15.34
N SER A 115 6.82 5.48 -14.19
CA SER A 115 7.67 4.32 -13.90
C SER A 115 7.19 3.50 -12.69
N PRO A 116 5.97 2.97 -12.69
CA PRO A 116 5.42 2.20 -11.57
C PRO A 116 6.20 0.89 -11.31
N GLU A 117 6.87 0.34 -12.34
CA GLU A 117 7.71 -0.85 -12.22
C GLU A 117 8.91 -0.63 -11.30
N LEU A 118 9.36 0.62 -11.15
CA LEU A 118 10.43 1.01 -10.23
C LEU A 118 9.95 1.16 -8.80
N ASN A 119 8.63 1.16 -8.55
CA ASN A 119 8.07 1.26 -7.21
C ASN A 119 7.86 -0.13 -6.59
N PRO A 120 8.73 -0.59 -5.66
CA PRO A 120 8.64 -1.95 -5.11
C PRO A 120 7.32 -2.25 -4.40
N ILE A 121 6.62 -1.23 -3.91
CA ILE A 121 5.37 -1.40 -3.17
C ILE A 121 4.23 -1.90 -4.08
N GLU A 122 4.29 -1.67 -5.37
CA GLU A 122 3.34 -2.24 -6.32
C GLU A 122 3.30 -3.78 -6.26
N ARG A 123 4.45 -4.39 -5.94
CA ARG A 123 4.54 -5.85 -5.71
C ARG A 123 3.77 -6.25 -4.44
N VAL A 124 3.75 -5.39 -3.41
CA VAL A 124 2.99 -5.61 -2.17
C VAL A 124 1.49 -5.54 -2.48
N TRP A 125 1.05 -4.55 -3.27
CA TRP A 125 -0.35 -4.45 -3.69
C TRP A 125 -0.83 -5.66 -4.49
N LYS A 126 0.01 -6.15 -5.40
CA LYS A 126 -0.26 -7.40 -6.15
C LYS A 126 -0.36 -8.61 -5.23
N LEU A 127 0.54 -8.72 -4.25
CA LEU A 127 0.51 -9.79 -3.25
C LEU A 127 -0.75 -9.73 -2.40
N THR A 128 -1.14 -8.54 -1.93
CA THR A 128 -2.37 -8.32 -1.16
C THR A 128 -3.59 -8.74 -1.95
N ARG A 129 -3.73 -8.29 -3.20
CA ARG A 129 -4.85 -8.72 -4.05
C ARG A 129 -4.92 -10.24 -4.20
N ARG A 130 -3.77 -10.87 -4.44
CA ARG A 130 -3.69 -12.33 -4.61
C ARG A 130 -4.10 -13.08 -3.35
N ARG A 131 -3.70 -12.62 -2.18
CA ARG A 131 -3.97 -13.30 -0.91
C ARG A 131 -5.36 -13.04 -0.36
N CYS A 132 -5.85 -11.83 -0.52
CA CYS A 132 -7.06 -11.37 0.16
C CYS A 132 -8.28 -11.27 -0.75
N LEU A 133 -8.11 -10.92 -2.05
CA LEU A 133 -9.22 -10.43 -2.86
C LEU A 133 -9.52 -11.25 -4.12
N HIS A 134 -8.51 -11.96 -4.68
CA HIS A 134 -8.72 -12.70 -5.92
C HIS A 134 -9.77 -13.79 -5.75
N ASN A 135 -10.75 -13.81 -6.66
CA ASN A 135 -11.83 -14.80 -6.74
C ASN A 135 -12.61 -14.95 -5.43
N ARG A 136 -12.75 -13.88 -4.66
CA ARG A 136 -13.52 -13.84 -3.41
C ARG A 136 -14.72 -12.92 -3.53
N TYR A 137 -15.83 -13.34 -2.93
CA TYR A 137 -17.04 -12.54 -2.77
C TYR A 137 -17.02 -11.85 -1.42
N PHE A 138 -17.40 -10.58 -1.40
CA PHE A 138 -17.55 -9.78 -0.19
C PHE A 138 -18.93 -9.12 -0.18
N ALA A 139 -19.75 -9.47 0.81
CA ALA A 139 -21.08 -8.91 0.97
C ALA A 139 -21.01 -7.42 1.39
N HIS A 140 -20.02 -7.07 2.21
CA HIS A 140 -19.83 -5.72 2.74
C HIS A 140 -18.39 -5.23 2.51
N LEU A 141 -18.22 -3.90 2.45
CA LEU A 141 -16.88 -3.30 2.35
C LEU A 141 -16.02 -3.60 3.59
N ASP A 142 -16.65 -3.74 4.76
CA ASP A 142 -15.95 -4.06 6.00
C ASP A 142 -15.29 -5.45 5.95
N ASP A 143 -15.85 -6.39 5.20
CA ASP A 143 -15.23 -7.70 4.99
C ASP A 143 -13.91 -7.57 4.20
N VAL A 144 -13.88 -6.67 3.21
CA VAL A 144 -12.64 -6.34 2.46
C VAL A 144 -11.62 -5.70 3.38
N ILE A 145 -12.04 -4.72 4.18
CA ILE A 145 -11.20 -4.01 5.14
C ILE A 145 -10.58 -5.03 6.10
N HIS A 146 -11.39 -5.90 6.67
CA HIS A 146 -10.93 -6.90 7.63
C HIS A 146 -9.92 -7.88 7.00
N ALA A 147 -10.21 -8.38 5.80
CA ALA A 147 -9.30 -9.28 5.09
C ALA A 147 -7.95 -8.63 4.78
N VAL A 148 -7.95 -7.38 4.31
CA VAL A 148 -6.74 -6.63 3.96
C VAL A 148 -5.93 -6.26 5.20
N GLU A 149 -6.58 -5.73 6.25
CA GLU A 149 -5.89 -5.29 7.46
C GLU A 149 -5.36 -6.47 8.28
N SER A 150 -6.01 -7.63 8.25
CA SER A 150 -5.47 -8.86 8.84
C SER A 150 -4.14 -9.27 8.19
N GLU A 151 -4.04 -9.18 6.85
CA GLU A 151 -2.79 -9.45 6.14
C GLU A 151 -1.73 -8.37 6.45
N PHE A 152 -2.11 -7.10 6.47
CA PHE A 152 -1.20 -6.00 6.80
C PHE A 152 -0.67 -6.10 8.23
N ALA A 153 -1.49 -6.53 9.20
CA ALA A 153 -1.08 -6.74 10.59
C ALA A 153 0.07 -7.74 10.71
N ALA A 154 0.10 -8.77 9.86
CA ALA A 154 1.22 -9.72 9.82
C ALA A 154 2.54 -9.10 9.31
N TRP A 155 2.49 -7.93 8.68
CA TRP A 155 3.64 -7.26 8.06
C TRP A 155 4.15 -6.02 8.81
N ILE A 156 3.50 -5.61 9.89
CA ILE A 156 3.94 -4.45 10.70
C ILE A 156 5.26 -4.69 11.46
N LYS A 157 5.68 -5.95 11.58
CA LYS A 157 7.00 -6.36 12.06
C LYS A 157 7.94 -6.63 10.89
N PRO A 158 9.26 -6.69 11.11
CA PRO A 158 10.21 -7.13 10.07
C PRO A 158 9.76 -8.42 9.41
N ASN A 159 9.72 -8.43 8.07
CA ASN A 159 9.10 -9.50 7.29
C ASN A 159 9.98 -9.93 6.11
N ASN A 160 10.49 -11.15 6.15
CA ASN A 160 11.37 -11.67 5.11
C ASN A 160 10.67 -11.84 3.75
N THR A 161 9.37 -12.12 3.72
CA THR A 161 8.61 -12.23 2.47
C THR A 161 8.60 -10.88 1.75
N LEU A 162 8.24 -9.79 2.44
CA LEU A 162 8.24 -8.46 1.84
C LEU A 162 9.66 -7.98 1.53
N ARG A 163 10.63 -8.28 2.37
CA ARG A 163 12.03 -7.94 2.10
C ARG A 163 12.52 -8.52 0.78
N ARG A 164 12.26 -9.80 0.53
CA ARG A 164 12.64 -10.49 -0.72
C ARG A 164 11.81 -9.98 -1.90
N LEU A 165 10.51 -9.80 -1.71
CA LEU A 165 9.59 -9.34 -2.75
C LEU A 165 9.95 -7.93 -3.27
N CYS A 166 10.39 -7.04 -2.37
CA CYS A 166 10.70 -5.65 -2.67
C CYS A 166 12.21 -5.40 -2.88
N ALA A 167 13.03 -6.46 -2.92
CA ALA A 167 14.44 -6.31 -3.23
C ALA A 167 14.65 -5.64 -4.59
N ILE A 168 15.53 -4.65 -4.63
CA ILE A 168 16.01 -4.00 -5.85
C ILE A 168 17.28 -4.73 -6.23
N THR A 169 17.25 -5.42 -7.35
CA THR A 169 18.40 -6.12 -7.96
C THR A 169 18.94 -5.28 -9.11
#